data_0d481bfb8234235ab01538bc61b69919
#
_entry.id   0d481bfb8234235ab01538bc61b69919
#
_cell.length_a   1.000
_cell.length_b   1.000
_cell.length_c   1.000
_cell.angle_alpha   90.00
_cell.angle_beta   90.00
_cell.angle_gamma   90.00
#
_symmetry.space_group_name_H-M   'P 1'
#
loop_
_entity.id
_entity.type
_entity.pdbx_description
1 polymer ?
#
loop_
_entity_poly.entity_id
_entity_poly.type
_entity_poly.pdbx_seq_one_letter_code
_entity_poly.pdbx_strand_id
1 'polypeptide(L)'
;IFLTNNIDVLAFPSTLVPANKLNEQGLYKLGERDVPYLIASSHNVQPATLSGNPGLTIPLGLTSKGLPFAIGFDAPPNKDRKLLAVGMAYEKIKPKIPPPNLRHRNSINTKDR
;
A
#
# COMPACT_ATOMS: atom_id res chain seq x y z
N ILE A 1 -2.39 21.22 5.17
CA ILE A 1 -3.62 20.47 5.48
C ILE A 1 -3.66 20.06 6.96
N PHE A 2 -2.58 19.49 7.50
CA PHE A 2 -2.52 18.97 8.88
C PHE A 2 -2.82 20.05 9.94
N LEU A 3 -2.07 21.14 9.93
CA LEU A 3 -2.19 22.21 10.93
C LEU A 3 -3.53 22.95 10.82
N THR A 4 -3.96 23.27 9.60
CA THR A 4 -5.20 24.03 9.37
C THR A 4 -6.44 23.29 9.84
N ASN A 5 -6.42 21.94 9.77
CA ASN A 5 -7.59 21.10 10.08
C ASN A 5 -7.41 20.28 11.37
N ASN A 6 -6.34 20.50 12.12
CA ASN A 6 -6.01 19.76 13.34
C ASN A 6 -6.00 18.24 13.14
N ILE A 7 -5.38 17.81 12.04
CA ILE A 7 -5.28 16.39 11.64
C ILE A 7 -3.95 15.83 12.10
N ASP A 8 -3.97 14.70 12.79
CA ASP A 8 -2.79 14.01 13.26
C ASP A 8 -2.13 13.16 12.18
N VAL A 9 -2.94 12.43 11.42
CA VAL A 9 -2.51 11.60 10.29
C VAL A 9 -3.58 11.57 9.21
N LEU A 10 -3.16 11.37 7.96
CA LEU A 10 -4.03 11.01 6.86
C LEU A 10 -4.00 9.49 6.68
N ALA A 11 -5.14 8.86 6.51
CA ALA A 11 -5.26 7.43 6.25
C ALA A 11 -5.88 7.20 4.87
N PHE A 12 -5.30 6.29 4.08
CA PHE A 12 -5.73 6.04 2.70
C PHE A 12 -5.32 4.63 2.24
N PRO A 13 -5.95 4.05 1.21
CA PRO A 13 -5.44 2.84 0.57
C PRO A 13 -4.03 3.09 0.03
N SER A 14 -3.04 2.26 0.38
CA SER A 14 -1.66 2.47 -0.06
C SER A 14 -1.52 2.52 -1.58
N THR A 15 -2.28 1.68 -2.28
CA THR A 15 -2.35 1.66 -3.74
C THR A 15 -3.79 1.58 -4.19
N LEU A 16 -4.09 2.11 -5.38
CA LEU A 16 -5.45 2.04 -5.95
C LEU A 16 -5.75 0.69 -6.61
N VAL A 17 -4.72 -0.10 -6.89
CA VAL A 17 -4.81 -1.41 -7.55
C VAL A 17 -3.90 -2.42 -6.86
N PRO A 18 -4.24 -3.72 -6.85
CA PRO A 18 -3.37 -4.76 -6.33
C PRO A 18 -2.15 -4.98 -7.25
N ALA A 19 -1.21 -5.82 -6.79
CA ALA A 19 -0.06 -6.21 -7.60
C ALA A 19 -0.51 -6.83 -8.93
N ASN A 20 0.20 -6.48 -10.00
CA ASN A 20 0.00 -7.01 -11.34
C ASN A 20 0.91 -8.22 -11.60
N LYS A 21 0.61 -9.00 -12.64
CA LYS A 21 1.55 -10.01 -13.14
C LYS A 21 2.75 -9.35 -13.79
N LEU A 22 3.90 -10.03 -13.73
CA LEU A 22 5.07 -9.60 -14.48
C LEU A 22 4.71 -9.55 -15.98
N ASN A 23 5.17 -8.50 -16.66
CA ASN A 23 4.94 -8.24 -18.09
C ASN A 23 3.50 -7.84 -18.49
N GLU A 24 2.55 -7.74 -17.57
CA GLU A 24 1.26 -7.11 -17.83
C GLU A 24 1.36 -5.60 -17.56
N GLN A 25 1.70 -4.83 -18.59
CA GLN A 25 1.62 -3.37 -18.56
C GLN A 25 0.31 -2.96 -19.27
N GLY A 26 -0.71 -2.70 -18.47
CA GLY A 26 -2.03 -2.37 -18.99
C GLY A 26 -2.62 -1.11 -18.41
N LEU A 27 -3.73 -0.70 -18.97
CA LEU A 27 -4.62 0.29 -18.39
C LEU A 27 -5.55 -0.39 -17.38
N TYR A 28 -5.76 0.26 -16.26
CA TYR A 28 -6.68 -0.18 -15.22
C TYR A 28 -7.88 0.75 -15.14
N LYS A 29 -9.06 0.18 -15.10
CA LYS A 29 -10.28 0.96 -14.88
C LYS A 29 -10.38 1.39 -13.42
N LEU A 30 -10.34 2.70 -13.19
CA LEU A 30 -10.66 3.34 -11.92
C LEU A 30 -11.92 4.18 -12.11
N GLY A 31 -13.07 3.61 -11.77
CA GLY A 31 -14.36 4.17 -12.15
C GLY A 31 -14.53 4.18 -13.67
N GLU A 32 -14.75 5.35 -14.26
CA GLU A 32 -14.90 5.52 -15.71
C GLU A 32 -13.60 5.84 -16.45
N ARG A 33 -12.47 5.92 -15.74
CA ARG A 33 -11.17 6.31 -16.32
C ARG A 33 -10.27 5.11 -16.51
N ASP A 34 -9.59 5.06 -17.63
CA ASP A 34 -8.49 4.15 -17.88
C ASP A 34 -7.17 4.80 -17.45
N VAL A 35 -6.49 4.17 -16.50
CA VAL A 35 -5.27 4.71 -15.85
C VAL A 35 -4.12 3.72 -16.01
N PRO A 36 -2.92 4.16 -16.44
CA PRO A 36 -1.75 3.31 -16.47
C PRO A 36 -1.43 2.69 -15.09
N TYR A 37 -0.99 1.43 -15.07
CA TYR A 37 -0.68 0.72 -13.83
C TYR A 37 0.28 1.48 -12.91
N LEU A 38 1.33 2.07 -13.47
CA LEU A 38 2.30 2.85 -12.71
C LEU A 38 1.64 4.01 -11.95
N ILE A 39 0.73 4.72 -12.61
CA ILE A 39 -0.01 5.82 -11.97
C ILE A 39 -0.95 5.27 -10.89
N ALA A 40 -1.72 4.24 -11.19
CA ALA A 40 -2.66 3.64 -10.24
C ALA A 40 -1.96 3.05 -9.00
N SER A 41 -0.77 2.48 -9.16
CA SER A 41 -0.01 1.88 -8.06
C SER A 41 0.75 2.89 -7.20
N SER A 42 1.15 4.04 -7.74
CA SER A 42 1.98 5.02 -7.04
C SER A 42 1.25 6.29 -6.58
N HIS A 43 0.05 6.54 -7.07
CA HIS A 43 -0.67 7.81 -6.87
C HIS A 43 -0.76 8.24 -5.40
N ASN A 44 -1.14 7.33 -4.52
CA ASN A 44 -1.39 7.67 -3.11
C ASN A 44 -0.12 7.80 -2.26
N VAL A 45 0.99 7.18 -2.67
CA VAL A 45 2.26 7.24 -1.92
C VAL A 45 3.16 8.41 -2.35
N GLN A 46 2.89 9.03 -3.49
CA GLN A 46 3.69 10.15 -4.00
C GLN A 46 3.63 11.40 -3.13
N PRO A 47 2.49 11.85 -2.58
CA PRO A 47 2.43 13.10 -1.83
C PRO A 47 3.39 13.16 -0.64
N ALA A 48 3.45 12.12 0.18
CA ALA A 48 4.38 12.05 1.32
C ALA A 48 5.84 12.02 0.83
N THR A 49 6.14 11.19 -0.17
CA THR A 49 7.48 11.06 -0.75
C THR A 49 8.01 12.39 -1.28
N LEU A 50 7.19 13.14 -2.02
CA LEU A 50 7.58 14.43 -2.62
C LEU A 50 7.66 15.56 -1.60
N SER A 51 6.84 15.53 -0.54
CA SER A 51 6.83 16.57 0.49
C SER A 51 7.79 16.31 1.65
N GLY A 52 8.46 15.15 1.69
CA GLY A 52 9.33 14.75 2.80
C GLY A 52 8.58 14.45 4.10
N ASN A 53 7.31 14.15 4.02
CA ASN A 53 6.51 13.75 5.16
C ASN A 53 6.76 12.29 5.54
N PRO A 54 6.73 11.93 6.83
CA PRO A 54 6.81 10.54 7.24
C PRO A 54 5.57 9.78 6.77
N GLY A 55 5.78 8.61 6.14
CA GLY A 55 4.75 7.70 5.67
C GLY A 55 4.92 6.31 6.28
N LEU A 56 3.81 5.63 6.56
CA LEU A 56 3.77 4.27 7.10
C LEU A 56 2.75 3.46 6.33
N THR A 57 3.09 2.24 5.97
CA THR A 57 2.17 1.30 5.31
C THR A 57 2.00 0.06 6.16
N ILE A 58 0.75 -0.35 6.41
CA ILE A 58 0.40 -1.51 7.22
C ILE A 58 -0.47 -2.46 6.40
N PRO A 59 -0.15 -3.76 6.34
CA PRO A 59 -1.01 -4.74 5.68
C PRO A 59 -2.41 -4.77 6.28
N LEU A 60 -3.45 -4.71 5.44
CA LEU A 60 -4.86 -4.68 5.85
C LEU A 60 -5.59 -5.98 5.55
N GLY A 61 -5.24 -6.68 4.49
CA GLY A 61 -5.92 -7.89 4.09
C GLY A 61 -5.40 -8.50 2.79
N LEU A 62 -6.17 -9.49 2.31
CA LEU A 62 -5.96 -10.13 1.02
C LEU A 62 -7.20 -9.91 0.14
N THR A 63 -6.99 -9.70 -1.14
CA THR A 63 -8.06 -9.69 -2.15
C THR A 63 -8.65 -11.09 -2.30
N SER A 64 -9.77 -11.22 -3.00
CA SER A 64 -10.36 -12.53 -3.37
C SER A 64 -9.42 -13.45 -4.16
N LYS A 65 -8.38 -12.87 -4.78
CA LYS A 65 -7.31 -13.58 -5.50
C LYS A 65 -6.09 -13.89 -4.62
N GLY A 66 -6.14 -13.61 -3.31
CA GLY A 66 -5.03 -13.83 -2.38
C GLY A 66 -3.89 -12.80 -2.47
N LEU A 67 -4.07 -11.69 -3.20
CA LEU A 67 -3.06 -10.63 -3.28
C LEU A 67 -3.18 -9.70 -2.08
N PRO A 68 -2.07 -9.29 -1.44
CA PRO A 68 -2.10 -8.40 -0.30
C PRO A 68 -2.50 -6.98 -0.71
N PHE A 69 -3.22 -6.30 0.19
CA PHE A 69 -3.46 -4.87 0.12
C PHE A 69 -3.22 -4.23 1.48
N ALA A 70 -3.00 -2.93 1.50
CA ALA A 70 -2.52 -2.22 2.67
C ALA A 70 -3.19 -0.86 2.83
N ILE A 71 -3.16 -0.35 4.07
CA ILE A 71 -3.50 1.02 4.40
C ILE A 71 -2.22 1.84 4.58
N GLY A 72 -2.18 3.04 4.03
CA GLY A 72 -1.14 4.04 4.22
C GLY A 72 -1.56 5.06 5.26
N PHE A 73 -0.58 5.57 5.99
CA PHE A 73 -0.73 6.69 6.92
C PHE A 73 0.39 7.70 6.66
N ASP A 74 0.04 8.96 6.47
CA ASP A 74 0.99 10.06 6.38
C ASP A 74 0.81 11.00 7.57
N ALA A 75 1.92 11.51 8.11
CA ALA A 75 1.91 12.46 9.21
C ALA A 75 2.60 13.78 8.80
N PRO A 76 2.42 14.87 9.59
CA PRO A 76 3.18 16.11 9.38
C PRO A 76 4.70 15.89 9.49
N PRO A 77 5.52 16.78 8.93
CA PRO A 77 6.98 16.72 9.06
C PRO A 77 7.44 16.60 10.53
N ASN A 78 8.46 15.77 10.76
CA ASN A 78 9.05 15.51 12.09
C ASN A 78 8.08 14.85 13.11
N LYS A 79 7.01 14.20 12.65
CA LYS A 79 6.06 13.48 13.50
C LYS A 79 6.18 11.96 13.39
N ASP A 80 7.36 11.45 13.06
CA ASP A 80 7.65 10.00 12.89
C ASP A 80 7.22 9.19 14.11
N ARG A 81 7.57 9.64 15.32
CA ARG A 81 7.20 8.94 16.58
C ARG A 81 5.68 8.86 16.76
N LYS A 82 4.95 9.91 16.39
CA LYS A 82 3.48 9.92 16.45
C LYS A 82 2.89 8.96 15.42
N LEU A 83 3.44 8.95 14.20
CA LEU A 83 3.03 8.04 13.14
C LEU A 83 3.24 6.58 13.55
N LEU A 84 4.40 6.24 14.12
CA LEU A 84 4.67 4.90 14.64
C LEU A 84 3.70 4.51 15.77
N ALA A 85 3.37 5.44 16.68
CA ALA A 85 2.40 5.19 17.75
C ALA A 85 0.99 4.88 17.18
N VAL A 86 0.55 5.62 16.14
CA VAL A 86 -0.69 5.33 15.41
C VAL A 86 -0.63 3.95 14.77
N GLY A 87 0.48 3.62 14.09
CA GLY A 87 0.70 2.31 13.49
C GLY A 87 0.63 1.16 14.51
N MET A 88 1.29 1.31 15.66
CA MET A 88 1.24 0.33 16.75
C MET A 88 -0.17 0.15 17.33
N ALA A 89 -0.93 1.23 17.44
CA ALA A 89 -2.33 1.16 17.88
C ALA A 89 -3.20 0.42 16.86
N TYR A 90 -3.00 0.71 15.58
CA TYR A 90 -3.74 0.06 14.49
C TYR A 90 -3.38 -1.44 14.38
N GLU A 91 -2.12 -1.83 14.57
CA GLU A 91 -1.68 -3.23 14.57
C GLU A 91 -2.44 -4.10 15.60
N LYS A 92 -2.89 -3.51 16.71
CA LYS A 92 -3.64 -4.22 17.75
C LYS A 92 -5.08 -4.55 17.36
N ILE A 93 -5.67 -3.76 16.46
CA ILE A 93 -7.09 -3.86 16.10
C ILE A 93 -7.32 -4.39 14.68
N LYS A 94 -6.29 -4.39 13.82
CA LYS A 94 -6.42 -4.86 12.45
C LYS A 94 -6.66 -6.38 12.38
N PRO A 95 -7.27 -6.90 11.29
CA PRO A 95 -7.36 -8.34 11.07
C PRO A 95 -5.98 -9.01 11.03
N LYS A 96 -5.89 -10.21 11.57
CA LYS A 96 -4.66 -11.02 11.42
C LYS A 96 -4.59 -11.55 9.99
N ILE A 97 -3.48 -11.29 9.32
CA ILE A 97 -3.22 -11.76 7.96
C ILE A 97 -2.21 -12.91 8.06
N PRO A 98 -2.49 -14.07 7.46
CA PRO A 98 -1.54 -15.17 7.47
C PRO A 98 -0.27 -14.80 6.71
N PRO A 99 0.90 -15.34 7.08
CA PRO A 99 2.12 -15.17 6.31
C PRO A 99 1.96 -15.80 4.91
N PRO A 100 2.72 -15.33 3.91
CA PRO A 100 2.66 -15.89 2.57
C PRO A 100 3.09 -17.36 2.57
N ASN A 101 2.41 -18.19 1.79
CA ASN A 101 2.79 -19.60 1.61
C ASN A 101 4.00 -19.69 0.66
N LEU A 102 5.19 -19.92 1.22
CA LEU A 102 6.43 -20.00 0.45
C LEU A 102 6.72 -21.39 -0.15
N ARG A 103 5.85 -22.40 0.08
CA ARG A 103 6.10 -23.79 -0.37
C ARG A 103 6.02 -23.99 -1.89
N HIS A 104 5.46 -23.06 -2.64
CA HIS A 104 5.37 -23.14 -4.11
C HIS A 104 6.60 -22.66 -4.87
N ARG A 105 7.73 -22.36 -4.22
CA ARG A 105 8.94 -21.87 -4.88
C ARG A 105 9.76 -22.95 -5.60
N ASN A 106 9.43 -24.23 -5.40
CA ASN A 106 10.24 -25.36 -5.92
C ASN A 106 9.82 -25.89 -7.29
N SER A 107 8.89 -25.22 -8.01
CA SER A 107 8.45 -25.66 -9.35
C SER A 107 8.69 -24.63 -10.45
N ILE A 108 9.66 -23.74 -10.29
CA ILE A 108 10.16 -23.00 -11.44
C ILE A 108 11.09 -23.95 -12.20
N ASN A 109 10.50 -24.61 -13.18
CA ASN A 109 11.17 -25.51 -14.09
C ASN A 109 12.29 -24.76 -14.82
N THR A 110 13.54 -25.17 -14.62
CA THR A 110 14.76 -24.63 -15.27
C THR A 110 14.83 -24.98 -16.76
N LYS A 111 13.72 -25.12 -17.46
CA LYS A 111 13.68 -25.53 -18.87
C LYS A 111 13.55 -24.41 -19.90
N ASP A 112 13.46 -23.15 -19.44
CA ASP A 112 13.41 -22.00 -20.35
C ASP A 112 14.62 -21.08 -20.11
N ARG A 113 15.81 -21.62 -20.42
CA ARG A 113 17.01 -20.83 -20.69
C ARG A 113 17.43 -21.05 -22.11
#